data_fbc6f980b656689ce9d47bbe0a27a1c5
#
_entry.id   fbc6f980b656689ce9d47bbe0a27a1c5
#
_cell.length_a   1.000
_cell.length_b   1.000
_cell.length_c   1.000
_cell.angle_alpha   90.00
_cell.angle_beta   90.00
_cell.angle_gamma   90.00
#
_symmetry.space_group_name_H-M   'P 1'
#
loop_
_entity.id
_entity.type
_entity.pdbx_description
1 polymer ?
#
loop_
_entity_poly.entity_id
_entity_poly.type
_entity_poly.pdbx_seq_one_letter_code
_entity_poly.pdbx_strand_id
1 'polypeptide(L)'
;MKHLLLAMFLSVALIGCSDEGTPDKQSAADIRAGRTVAEKECKGCHGLDGKGAAAGIPHLAGQRGRYLMASLKEYKESVRVHAALRAIAANMSEADTRAVAAFYASLPPIPAVKGSVFSPYENGKVVAATCARCHGEDGNSKTLGTPSLAGQQPHYFVVATQEYLTGARETSPMHTLLRGLSKLDMESVALYFASQTPAQRGAPPTGNPVAGEPRTAVCGGCHGSHGVSTDSATPSLAGQDPQYLLHAIKAYRTTRKHDLMRRLVADLSDQDIDNIVAFYVTQKSKPAEDGQTLLQKTTDKCNRCHAGDMENRALAIPIINGQDKDYLTLALRAYRDDKRGNSMMHNMSLPYSDSIIESIASYYANQPAR
;
A
#
# COMPACT_ATOMS: atom_id res chain seq x y z
N MET A 1 41.61 -25.09 77.20
CA MET A 1 41.43 -23.95 76.33
C MET A 1 40.22 -24.26 75.45
N LYS A 2 39.08 -23.66 75.78
CA LYS A 2 37.81 -23.91 75.14
C LYS A 2 37.50 -22.71 74.21
N HIS A 3 37.40 -22.92 72.91
CA HIS A 3 37.01 -21.89 71.99
C HIS A 3 35.48 -21.90 71.80
N LEU A 4 34.84 -20.78 72.21
CA LEU A 4 33.43 -20.53 72.12
C LEU A 4 33.18 -19.90 70.71
N LEU A 5 32.48 -20.61 69.81
CA LEU A 5 32.07 -20.10 68.56
C LEU A 5 30.68 -19.45 68.72
N LEU A 6 30.64 -18.12 68.56
CA LEU A 6 29.43 -17.30 68.57
C LEU A 6 28.80 -17.35 67.16
N ALA A 7 27.67 -18.01 66.99
CA ALA A 7 26.90 -18.03 65.75
C ALA A 7 26.02 -16.79 65.71
N MET A 8 26.31 -15.90 64.76
CA MET A 8 25.55 -14.69 64.47
C MET A 8 24.43 -15.02 63.45
N PHE A 9 23.18 -15.09 63.90
CA PHE A 9 22.01 -15.23 63.02
C PHE A 9 21.76 -13.92 62.30
N LEU A 10 22.04 -13.91 60.98
CA LEU A 10 21.69 -12.80 60.10
C LEU A 10 20.26 -13.02 59.61
N SER A 11 19.31 -12.26 60.17
CA SER A 11 17.91 -12.23 59.69
C SER A 11 17.84 -11.50 58.38
N VAL A 12 17.77 -12.22 57.26
CA VAL A 12 17.46 -11.66 55.95
C VAL A 12 15.96 -11.36 55.91
N ALA A 13 15.61 -10.08 56.03
CA ALA A 13 14.28 -9.60 55.73
C ALA A 13 14.05 -9.75 54.20
N LEU A 14 13.23 -10.71 53.80
CA LEU A 14 12.69 -10.81 52.47
C LEU A 14 11.76 -9.60 52.23
N ILE A 15 12.32 -8.56 51.66
CA ILE A 15 11.51 -7.50 51.05
C ILE A 15 10.82 -8.16 49.84
N GLY A 16 9.54 -8.49 50.00
CA GLY A 16 8.69 -8.94 48.93
C GLY A 16 8.67 -7.86 47.86
N CYS A 17 9.26 -8.17 46.70
CA CYS A 17 8.98 -7.44 45.49
C CYS A 17 7.48 -7.50 45.29
N SER A 18 6.82 -6.36 45.43
CA SER A 18 5.44 -6.19 44.99
C SER A 18 5.39 -6.62 43.53
N ASP A 19 4.59 -7.64 43.28
CA ASP A 19 4.21 -8.11 41.95
C ASP A 19 3.70 -6.89 41.18
N GLU A 20 4.55 -6.31 40.31
CA GLU A 20 4.11 -5.34 39.34
C GLU A 20 3.16 -6.11 38.43
N GLY A 21 1.86 -5.95 38.72
CA GLY A 21 0.77 -6.68 38.12
C GLY A 21 0.92 -6.79 36.63
N THR A 22 0.82 -8.00 36.13
CA THR A 22 0.71 -8.31 34.71
C THR A 22 -0.32 -7.37 34.09
N PRO A 23 0.03 -6.61 33.02
CA PRO A 23 -0.78 -5.49 32.51
C PRO A 23 -2.12 -5.87 31.89
N ASP A 24 -2.51 -7.13 31.88
CA ASP A 24 -3.66 -7.66 31.13
C ASP A 24 -4.87 -8.10 31.98
N LYS A 25 -4.83 -8.05 33.31
CA LYS A 25 -6.02 -8.29 34.12
C LYS A 25 -6.69 -6.94 34.44
N GLN A 26 -7.57 -6.50 33.56
CA GLN A 26 -8.45 -5.36 33.78
C GLN A 26 -9.35 -5.66 34.98
N SER A 27 -9.36 -4.76 35.96
CA SER A 27 -10.24 -4.94 37.11
C SER A 27 -11.71 -4.71 36.74
N ALA A 28 -12.62 -5.43 37.37
CA ALA A 28 -14.06 -5.20 37.17
C ALA A 28 -14.50 -3.77 37.53
N ALA A 29 -13.74 -3.08 38.39
CA ALA A 29 -13.93 -1.68 38.73
C ALA A 29 -13.58 -0.76 37.57
N ASP A 30 -12.44 -1.00 36.90
CA ASP A 30 -12.02 -0.22 35.73
C ASP A 30 -13.01 -0.38 34.57
N ILE A 31 -13.50 -1.59 34.31
CA ILE A 31 -14.51 -1.85 33.27
C ILE A 31 -15.80 -1.06 33.54
N ARG A 32 -16.28 -1.03 34.81
CA ARG A 32 -17.49 -0.25 35.15
C ARG A 32 -17.27 1.25 34.99
N ALA A 33 -16.15 1.76 35.48
CA ALA A 33 -15.79 3.18 35.32
C ALA A 33 -15.66 3.53 33.84
N GLY A 34 -15.01 2.66 33.03
CA GLY A 34 -14.84 2.84 31.61
C GLY A 34 -16.17 2.87 30.84
N ARG A 35 -17.14 2.05 31.24
CA ARG A 35 -18.49 2.10 30.67
C ARG A 35 -19.13 3.48 30.89
N THR A 36 -19.02 4.06 32.07
CA THR A 36 -19.54 5.41 32.36
C THR A 36 -18.89 6.47 31.46
N VAL A 37 -17.58 6.41 31.27
CA VAL A 37 -16.87 7.29 30.32
C VAL A 37 -17.36 7.07 28.90
N ALA A 38 -17.50 5.82 28.47
CA ALA A 38 -17.98 5.47 27.12
C ALA A 38 -19.40 5.96 26.85
N GLU A 39 -20.29 5.86 27.84
CA GLU A 39 -21.68 6.38 27.77
C GLU A 39 -21.73 7.89 27.54
N LYS A 40 -20.80 8.61 28.10
CA LYS A 40 -20.74 10.07 27.99
C LYS A 40 -20.06 10.53 26.71
N GLU A 41 -18.90 9.97 26.37
CA GLU A 41 -17.98 10.56 25.38
C GLU A 41 -17.87 9.75 24.08
N CYS A 42 -18.15 8.43 24.06
CA CYS A 42 -17.75 7.57 22.95
C CYS A 42 -18.92 6.92 22.20
N LYS A 43 -20.04 6.65 22.90
CA LYS A 43 -21.15 5.84 22.37
C LYS A 43 -21.79 6.39 21.11
N GLY A 44 -21.74 7.70 20.89
CA GLY A 44 -22.37 8.34 19.72
C GLY A 44 -21.77 7.87 18.39
N CYS A 45 -20.47 7.55 18.39
CA CYS A 45 -19.76 7.09 17.20
C CYS A 45 -19.41 5.58 17.27
N HIS A 46 -19.07 5.06 18.44
CA HIS A 46 -18.54 3.71 18.60
C HIS A 46 -19.50 2.72 19.26
N GLY A 47 -20.72 3.13 19.63
CA GLY A 47 -21.64 2.29 20.37
C GLY A 47 -21.12 1.92 21.77
N LEU A 48 -22.01 1.40 22.63
CA LEU A 48 -21.60 0.77 23.88
C LEU A 48 -21.18 -0.70 23.68
N ASP A 49 -21.56 -1.29 22.55
CA ASP A 49 -21.09 -2.57 22.08
C ASP A 49 -19.73 -2.50 21.39
N GLY A 50 -19.20 -1.29 21.23
CA GLY A 50 -17.91 -1.04 20.57
C GLY A 50 -17.95 -1.18 19.06
N LYS A 51 -19.14 -1.24 18.42
CA LYS A 51 -19.31 -1.27 16.98
C LYS A 51 -19.37 0.15 16.43
N GLY A 52 -18.53 0.48 15.46
CA GLY A 52 -18.60 1.76 14.74
C GLY A 52 -19.97 1.97 14.12
N ALA A 53 -20.56 3.15 14.33
CA ALA A 53 -21.93 3.48 13.92
C ALA A 53 -22.09 3.70 12.40
N ALA A 54 -20.99 3.94 11.70
CA ALA A 54 -20.95 4.18 10.26
C ALA A 54 -19.61 3.74 9.66
N ALA A 55 -19.57 3.62 8.33
CA ALA A 55 -18.36 3.38 7.57
C ALA A 55 -17.26 4.43 7.91
N GLY A 56 -16.03 3.99 8.08
CA GLY A 56 -14.91 4.83 8.50
C GLY A 56 -14.79 5.06 10.00
N ILE A 57 -15.76 4.62 10.81
CA ILE A 57 -15.69 4.64 12.27
C ILE A 57 -15.20 3.27 12.76
N PRO A 58 -14.03 3.19 13.43
CA PRO A 58 -13.48 1.90 13.82
C PRO A 58 -14.28 1.19 14.90
N HIS A 59 -14.27 -0.14 14.84
CA HIS A 59 -14.71 -0.98 15.94
C HIS A 59 -13.68 -0.90 17.08
N LEU A 60 -14.16 -0.71 18.29
CA LEU A 60 -13.34 -0.66 19.51
C LEU A 60 -13.45 -1.96 20.32
N ALA A 61 -14.53 -2.72 20.14
CA ALA A 61 -14.78 -3.97 20.87
C ALA A 61 -13.67 -4.99 20.62
N GLY A 62 -13.15 -5.58 21.70
CA GLY A 62 -12.08 -6.57 21.65
C GLY A 62 -10.72 -6.02 21.22
N GLN A 63 -10.60 -4.70 21.02
CA GLN A 63 -9.31 -4.09 20.65
C GLN A 63 -8.37 -4.04 21.86
N ARG A 64 -7.08 -4.16 21.64
CA ARG A 64 -6.07 -4.14 22.69
C ARG A 64 -6.12 -2.83 23.49
N GLY A 65 -6.31 -2.91 24.80
CA GLY A 65 -6.44 -1.74 25.67
C GLY A 65 -5.23 -0.80 25.58
N ARG A 66 -4.01 -1.35 25.49
CA ARG A 66 -2.79 -0.57 25.28
C ARG A 66 -2.80 0.23 23.99
N TYR A 67 -3.31 -0.36 22.89
CA TYR A 67 -3.46 0.35 21.63
C TYR A 67 -4.50 1.48 21.72
N LEU A 68 -5.64 1.24 22.41
CA LEU A 68 -6.66 2.25 22.62
C LEU A 68 -6.12 3.43 23.45
N MET A 69 -5.37 3.16 24.53
CA MET A 69 -4.71 4.19 25.32
C MET A 69 -3.71 5.00 24.51
N ALA A 70 -2.84 4.32 23.75
CA ALA A 70 -1.87 5.00 22.89
C ALA A 70 -2.56 5.87 21.83
N SER A 71 -3.65 5.37 21.23
CA SER A 71 -4.42 6.12 20.24
C SER A 71 -5.05 7.40 20.81
N LEU A 72 -5.64 7.33 22.00
CA LEU A 72 -6.21 8.50 22.69
C LEU A 72 -5.11 9.53 23.03
N LYS A 73 -3.95 9.06 23.49
CA LYS A 73 -2.79 9.92 23.74
C LYS A 73 -2.33 10.62 22.45
N GLU A 74 -2.20 9.89 21.33
CA GLU A 74 -1.80 10.46 20.05
C GLU A 74 -2.80 11.50 19.53
N TYR A 75 -4.10 11.35 19.76
CA TYR A 75 -5.10 12.38 19.47
C TYR A 75 -4.93 13.60 20.37
N LYS A 76 -4.71 13.41 21.68
CA LYS A 76 -4.46 14.48 22.65
C LYS A 76 -3.24 15.32 22.26
N GLU A 77 -2.17 14.67 21.84
CA GLU A 77 -0.90 15.27 21.44
C GLU A 77 -0.88 15.76 19.97
N SER A 78 -1.99 15.61 19.24
CA SER A 78 -2.10 15.99 17.82
C SER A 78 -1.17 15.22 16.87
N VAL A 79 -0.63 14.08 17.30
CA VAL A 79 0.11 13.13 16.45
C VAL A 79 -0.85 12.47 15.44
N ARG A 80 -2.10 12.26 15.85
CA ARG A 80 -3.21 11.91 14.95
C ARG A 80 -4.13 13.12 14.80
N VAL A 81 -4.44 13.46 13.55
CA VAL A 81 -5.29 14.63 13.27
C VAL A 81 -6.76 14.21 13.18
N HIS A 82 -7.55 14.57 14.21
CA HIS A 82 -9.00 14.42 14.23
C HIS A 82 -9.61 15.37 15.26
N ALA A 83 -10.26 16.44 14.82
CA ALA A 83 -10.70 17.52 15.69
C ALA A 83 -11.57 17.07 16.86
N ALA A 84 -12.60 16.25 16.62
CA ALA A 84 -13.51 15.77 17.66
C ALA A 84 -12.78 14.86 18.68
N LEU A 85 -11.95 13.91 18.22
CA LEU A 85 -11.21 13.03 19.12
C LEU A 85 -10.15 13.78 19.92
N ARG A 86 -9.53 14.80 19.32
CA ARG A 86 -8.62 15.70 20.06
C ARG A 86 -9.35 16.43 21.20
N ALA A 87 -10.54 16.99 20.93
CA ALA A 87 -11.32 17.68 21.92
C ALA A 87 -11.74 16.76 23.09
N ILE A 88 -12.19 15.53 22.78
CA ILE A 88 -12.54 14.53 23.78
C ILE A 88 -11.30 14.13 24.60
N ALA A 89 -10.22 13.73 23.93
CA ALA A 89 -9.01 13.23 24.58
C ALA A 89 -8.31 14.31 25.43
N ALA A 90 -8.40 15.59 25.04
CA ALA A 90 -7.83 16.70 25.80
C ALA A 90 -8.44 16.83 27.21
N ASN A 91 -9.73 16.51 27.36
CA ASN A 91 -10.47 16.62 28.63
C ASN A 91 -10.46 15.32 29.45
N MET A 92 -9.86 14.23 28.95
CA MET A 92 -9.79 12.95 29.65
C MET A 92 -8.59 12.91 30.60
N SER A 93 -8.83 12.42 31.82
CA SER A 93 -7.76 12.04 32.74
C SER A 93 -7.08 10.74 32.28
N GLU A 94 -5.90 10.45 32.82
CA GLU A 94 -5.24 9.16 32.57
C GLU A 94 -6.06 7.99 33.13
N ALA A 95 -6.76 8.18 34.24
CA ALA A 95 -7.65 7.19 34.81
C ALA A 95 -8.83 6.89 33.88
N ASP A 96 -9.49 7.93 33.34
CA ASP A 96 -10.57 7.77 32.35
C ASP A 96 -10.08 7.07 31.08
N THR A 97 -8.90 7.44 30.60
CA THR A 97 -8.27 6.84 29.41
C THR A 97 -8.02 5.34 29.64
N ARG A 98 -7.47 4.94 30.80
CA ARG A 98 -7.29 3.52 31.16
C ARG A 98 -8.61 2.78 31.28
N ALA A 99 -9.58 3.40 31.97
CA ALA A 99 -10.87 2.79 32.23
C ALA A 99 -11.65 2.54 30.92
N VAL A 100 -11.76 3.53 30.04
CA VAL A 100 -12.47 3.37 28.76
C VAL A 100 -11.78 2.38 27.82
N ALA A 101 -10.46 2.36 27.81
CA ALA A 101 -9.68 1.36 27.07
C ALA A 101 -9.93 -0.05 27.62
N ALA A 102 -9.98 -0.22 28.95
CA ALA A 102 -10.32 -1.49 29.60
C ALA A 102 -11.75 -1.93 29.26
N PHE A 103 -12.72 -1.02 29.27
CA PHE A 103 -14.10 -1.32 28.91
C PHE A 103 -14.21 -1.88 27.49
N TYR A 104 -13.75 -1.13 26.47
CA TYR A 104 -13.87 -1.61 25.07
C TYR A 104 -13.02 -2.85 24.80
N ALA A 105 -11.87 -3.00 25.42
CA ALA A 105 -11.05 -4.20 25.29
C ALA A 105 -11.70 -5.44 25.90
N SER A 106 -12.58 -5.28 26.90
CA SER A 106 -13.32 -6.39 27.54
C SER A 106 -14.52 -6.90 26.75
N LEU A 107 -14.95 -6.14 25.75
CA LEU A 107 -16.11 -6.51 24.92
C LEU A 107 -15.74 -7.61 23.91
N PRO A 108 -16.70 -8.49 23.58
CA PRO A 108 -16.47 -9.46 22.51
C PRO A 108 -16.20 -8.74 21.19
N PRO A 109 -15.25 -9.23 20.38
CA PRO A 109 -14.97 -8.65 19.07
C PRO A 109 -16.22 -8.61 18.18
N ILE A 110 -16.33 -7.59 17.35
CA ILE A 110 -17.43 -7.49 16.38
C ILE A 110 -17.22 -8.56 15.30
N PRO A 111 -18.22 -9.41 15.02
CA PRO A 111 -18.11 -10.41 13.96
C PRO A 111 -17.84 -9.75 12.60
N ALA A 112 -16.89 -10.28 11.86
CA ALA A 112 -16.60 -9.82 10.51
C ALA A 112 -17.84 -9.97 9.60
N VAL A 113 -18.13 -8.94 8.83
CA VAL A 113 -19.15 -9.03 7.77
C VAL A 113 -18.48 -9.64 6.55
N LYS A 114 -18.85 -10.89 6.23
CA LYS A 114 -18.32 -11.55 5.03
C LYS A 114 -18.81 -10.82 3.78
N GLY A 115 -17.87 -10.34 3.00
CA GLY A 115 -18.09 -9.70 1.70
C GLY A 115 -17.05 -10.18 0.68
N SER A 116 -17.11 -9.66 -0.52
CA SER A 116 -16.06 -9.91 -1.51
C SER A 116 -14.79 -9.16 -1.14
N VAL A 117 -13.65 -9.84 -1.19
CA VAL A 117 -12.34 -9.18 -1.09
C VAL A 117 -12.08 -8.46 -2.43
N PHE A 118 -11.82 -7.17 -2.37
CA PHE A 118 -11.47 -6.41 -3.56
C PHE A 118 -10.13 -6.89 -4.13
N SER A 119 -10.15 -7.34 -5.37
CA SER A 119 -8.95 -7.71 -6.11
C SER A 119 -8.65 -6.66 -7.17
N PRO A 120 -7.53 -5.93 -7.06
CA PRO A 120 -7.12 -4.99 -8.11
C PRO A 120 -6.90 -5.69 -9.46
N TYR A 121 -6.42 -6.93 -9.43
CA TYR A 121 -6.21 -7.73 -10.63
C TYR A 121 -7.54 -8.02 -11.35
N GLU A 122 -8.55 -8.53 -10.62
CA GLU A 122 -9.86 -8.84 -11.21
C GLU A 122 -10.61 -7.56 -11.66
N ASN A 123 -10.56 -6.51 -10.85
CA ASN A 123 -11.11 -5.21 -11.26
C ASN A 123 -10.41 -4.69 -12.51
N GLY A 124 -9.07 -4.74 -12.53
CA GLY A 124 -8.27 -4.33 -13.66
C GLY A 124 -8.58 -5.11 -14.93
N LYS A 125 -8.79 -6.43 -14.82
CA LYS A 125 -9.19 -7.29 -15.94
C LYS A 125 -10.54 -6.85 -16.53
N VAL A 126 -11.53 -6.55 -15.69
CA VAL A 126 -12.84 -6.08 -16.13
C VAL A 126 -12.73 -4.74 -16.85
N VAL A 127 -12.02 -3.78 -16.27
CA VAL A 127 -11.84 -2.45 -16.85
C VAL A 127 -10.98 -2.52 -18.13
N ALA A 128 -9.95 -3.35 -18.18
CA ALA A 128 -9.05 -3.53 -19.32
C ALA A 128 -9.76 -4.01 -20.59
N ALA A 129 -10.95 -4.62 -20.47
CA ALA A 129 -11.75 -5.01 -21.62
C ALA A 129 -12.06 -3.82 -22.57
N THR A 130 -12.15 -2.61 -22.02
CA THR A 130 -12.32 -1.38 -22.82
C THR A 130 -11.08 -1.00 -23.62
N CYS A 131 -9.90 -1.46 -23.22
CA CYS A 131 -8.61 -1.22 -23.85
C CYS A 131 -8.27 -2.25 -24.93
N ALA A 132 -8.89 -3.45 -24.83
CA ALA A 132 -8.56 -4.64 -25.59
C ALA A 132 -8.63 -4.44 -27.12
N ARG A 133 -9.57 -3.62 -27.60
CA ARG A 133 -9.76 -3.34 -29.03
C ARG A 133 -8.49 -2.86 -29.73
N CYS A 134 -7.66 -2.07 -29.04
CA CYS A 134 -6.44 -1.51 -29.60
C CYS A 134 -5.18 -2.18 -29.05
N HIS A 135 -5.18 -2.47 -27.73
CA HIS A 135 -3.99 -2.97 -27.04
C HIS A 135 -3.92 -4.48 -26.91
N GLY A 136 -4.96 -5.24 -27.37
CA GLY A 136 -5.09 -6.67 -27.16
C GLY A 136 -5.67 -7.02 -25.78
N GLU A 137 -6.35 -8.17 -25.67
CA GLU A 137 -7.01 -8.60 -24.42
C GLU A 137 -6.00 -8.80 -23.28
N ASP A 138 -4.81 -9.29 -23.62
CA ASP A 138 -3.68 -9.50 -22.72
C ASP A 138 -2.68 -8.34 -22.71
N GLY A 139 -3.01 -7.21 -23.36
CA GLY A 139 -2.12 -6.07 -23.49
C GLY A 139 -1.02 -6.22 -24.54
N ASN A 140 -1.04 -7.28 -25.35
CA ASN A 140 -0.11 -7.45 -26.46
C ASN A 140 -0.72 -6.92 -27.76
N SER A 141 -0.43 -5.66 -28.07
CA SER A 141 -0.96 -4.99 -29.26
C SER A 141 -0.50 -5.68 -30.56
N LYS A 142 -1.42 -5.89 -31.47
CA LYS A 142 -1.16 -6.33 -32.86
C LYS A 142 -1.27 -5.19 -33.86
N THR A 143 -1.65 -4.01 -33.40
CA THR A 143 -1.82 -2.81 -34.22
C THR A 143 -0.55 -1.98 -34.19
N LEU A 144 0.06 -1.76 -35.35
CA LEU A 144 1.25 -0.92 -35.48
C LEU A 144 1.01 0.50 -34.94
N GLY A 145 1.97 1.02 -34.20
CA GLY A 145 1.89 2.34 -33.58
C GLY A 145 1.05 2.38 -32.29
N THR A 146 0.41 1.26 -31.93
CA THR A 146 -0.29 1.11 -30.65
C THR A 146 0.59 0.37 -29.65
N PRO A 147 0.89 0.92 -28.48
CA PRO A 147 1.80 0.28 -27.54
C PRO A 147 1.25 -1.03 -26.97
N SER A 148 2.13 -2.01 -26.78
CA SER A 148 1.87 -3.12 -25.89
C SER A 148 1.90 -2.64 -24.44
N LEU A 149 0.95 -3.12 -23.64
CA LEU A 149 0.78 -2.80 -22.22
C LEU A 149 1.22 -3.95 -21.31
N ALA A 150 1.26 -5.19 -21.87
CA ALA A 150 1.67 -6.39 -21.15
C ALA A 150 3.07 -6.22 -20.54
N GLY A 151 3.22 -6.59 -19.24
CA GLY A 151 4.47 -6.51 -18.50
C GLY A 151 5.00 -5.09 -18.29
N GLN A 152 4.18 -4.06 -18.52
CA GLN A 152 4.61 -2.68 -18.30
C GLN A 152 4.62 -2.34 -16.82
N GLN A 153 5.51 -1.43 -16.41
CA GLN A 153 5.65 -0.97 -15.04
C GLN A 153 4.38 -0.24 -14.58
N PRO A 154 3.78 -0.63 -13.43
CA PRO A 154 2.44 -0.15 -13.07
C PRO A 154 2.41 1.34 -12.72
N HIS A 155 3.42 1.86 -12.04
CA HIS A 155 3.45 3.29 -11.73
C HIS A 155 3.67 4.13 -12.99
N TYR A 156 4.56 3.69 -13.90
CA TYR A 156 4.72 4.33 -15.20
C TYR A 156 3.41 4.35 -15.99
N PHE A 157 2.65 3.25 -15.97
CA PHE A 157 1.35 3.18 -16.63
C PHE A 157 0.39 4.27 -16.10
N VAL A 158 0.29 4.41 -14.76
CA VAL A 158 -0.56 5.43 -14.13
C VAL A 158 -0.10 6.84 -14.52
N VAL A 159 1.22 7.11 -14.47
CA VAL A 159 1.76 8.41 -14.89
C VAL A 159 1.44 8.70 -16.36
N ALA A 160 1.65 7.72 -17.25
CA ALA A 160 1.39 7.87 -18.68
C ALA A 160 -0.10 8.13 -18.98
N THR A 161 -1.01 7.45 -18.27
CA THR A 161 -2.46 7.70 -18.40
C THR A 161 -2.84 9.10 -17.91
N GLN A 162 -2.24 9.55 -16.81
CA GLN A 162 -2.44 10.89 -16.27
C GLN A 162 -1.93 11.97 -17.24
N GLU A 163 -0.81 11.74 -17.91
CA GLU A 163 -0.27 12.68 -18.93
C GLU A 163 -1.21 12.83 -20.14
N TYR A 164 -1.93 11.76 -20.54
CA TYR A 164 -2.98 11.88 -21.55
C TYR A 164 -4.17 12.70 -21.05
N LEU A 165 -4.60 12.53 -19.81
CA LEU A 165 -5.70 13.28 -19.21
C LEU A 165 -5.39 14.78 -19.07
N THR A 166 -4.16 15.12 -18.77
CA THR A 166 -3.71 16.52 -18.60
C THR A 166 -3.28 17.19 -19.92
N GLY A 167 -3.24 16.44 -21.03
CA GLY A 167 -2.75 16.94 -22.32
C GLY A 167 -1.22 17.06 -22.41
N ALA A 168 -0.48 16.53 -21.44
CA ALA A 168 0.99 16.46 -21.52
C ALA A 168 1.49 15.44 -22.55
N ARG A 169 0.64 14.47 -22.93
CA ARG A 169 0.80 13.62 -24.11
C ARG A 169 -0.32 13.91 -25.10
N GLU A 170 0.07 14.05 -26.36
CA GLU A 170 -0.89 14.19 -27.44
C GLU A 170 -1.39 12.81 -27.87
N THR A 171 -2.68 12.55 -27.73
CA THR A 171 -3.47 11.69 -28.63
C THR A 171 -4.93 11.70 -28.19
N SER A 172 -5.78 12.04 -29.12
CA SER A 172 -7.21 12.18 -28.92
C SER A 172 -7.93 10.92 -28.39
N PRO A 173 -7.69 9.69 -28.91
CA PRO A 173 -8.41 8.52 -28.41
C PRO A 173 -8.17 8.23 -26.92
N MET A 174 -6.92 8.32 -26.46
CA MET A 174 -6.57 8.01 -25.07
C MET A 174 -7.19 9.01 -24.09
N HIS A 175 -7.17 10.31 -24.41
CA HIS A 175 -7.79 11.34 -23.57
C HIS A 175 -9.29 11.05 -23.36
N THR A 176 -10.01 10.71 -24.43
CA THR A 176 -11.45 10.44 -24.36
C THR A 176 -11.75 9.17 -23.55
N LEU A 177 -11.00 8.08 -23.78
CA LEU A 177 -11.23 6.79 -23.12
C LEU A 177 -10.92 6.85 -21.63
N LEU A 178 -9.87 7.57 -21.23
CA LEU A 178 -9.42 7.62 -19.84
C LEU A 178 -10.28 8.53 -18.95
N ARG A 179 -11.02 9.49 -19.50
CA ARG A 179 -11.86 10.45 -18.72
C ARG A 179 -12.92 9.78 -17.85
N GLY A 180 -13.39 8.60 -18.24
CA GLY A 180 -14.41 7.85 -17.48
C GLY A 180 -13.86 6.95 -16.38
N LEU A 181 -12.54 6.82 -16.25
CA LEU A 181 -11.92 5.91 -15.27
C LEU A 181 -11.61 6.64 -13.97
N SER A 182 -11.96 6.01 -12.86
CA SER A 182 -11.51 6.45 -11.54
C SER A 182 -9.99 6.19 -11.37
N LYS A 183 -9.38 6.84 -10.38
CA LYS A 183 -7.98 6.54 -10.02
C LYS A 183 -7.79 5.06 -9.65
N LEU A 184 -8.76 4.49 -8.91
CA LEU A 184 -8.75 3.08 -8.53
C LEU A 184 -8.77 2.16 -9.75
N ASP A 185 -9.58 2.49 -10.78
CA ASP A 185 -9.64 1.71 -12.02
C ASP A 185 -8.31 1.80 -12.79
N MET A 186 -7.73 2.99 -12.92
CA MET A 186 -6.43 3.16 -13.59
C MET A 186 -5.31 2.37 -12.91
N GLU A 187 -5.24 2.40 -11.58
CA GLU A 187 -4.27 1.62 -10.82
C GLU A 187 -4.50 0.11 -10.95
N SER A 188 -5.76 -0.31 -10.97
CA SER A 188 -6.15 -1.72 -11.15
C SER A 188 -5.78 -2.22 -12.55
N VAL A 189 -6.07 -1.46 -13.59
CA VAL A 189 -5.68 -1.76 -14.99
C VAL A 189 -4.16 -1.82 -15.12
N ALA A 190 -3.43 -0.91 -14.46
CA ALA A 190 -1.98 -0.93 -14.45
C ALA A 190 -1.43 -2.24 -13.87
N LEU A 191 -1.97 -2.70 -12.75
CA LEU A 191 -1.58 -3.97 -12.12
C LEU A 191 -1.97 -5.19 -12.97
N TYR A 192 -3.14 -5.14 -13.61
CA TYR A 192 -3.56 -6.20 -14.54
C TYR A 192 -2.57 -6.36 -15.70
N PHE A 193 -2.27 -5.27 -16.43
CA PHE A 193 -1.33 -5.35 -17.55
C PHE A 193 0.11 -5.60 -17.11
N ALA A 194 0.54 -5.12 -15.95
CA ALA A 194 1.86 -5.42 -15.39
C ALA A 194 2.08 -6.92 -15.18
N SER A 195 1.01 -7.66 -14.86
CA SER A 195 1.04 -9.10 -14.62
C SER A 195 0.92 -9.95 -15.90
N GLN A 196 0.57 -9.34 -17.03
CA GLN A 196 0.46 -10.09 -18.30
C GLN A 196 1.83 -10.43 -18.87
N THR A 197 1.92 -11.57 -19.53
CA THR A 197 3.16 -12.00 -20.20
C THR A 197 3.33 -11.24 -21.51
N PRO A 198 4.40 -10.45 -21.68
CA PRO A 198 4.67 -9.78 -22.95
C PRO A 198 4.99 -10.75 -24.08
N ALA A 199 4.45 -10.47 -25.25
CA ALA A 199 4.76 -11.24 -26.45
C ALA A 199 6.21 -10.96 -26.92
N GLN A 200 6.88 -12.02 -27.39
CA GLN A 200 8.18 -11.89 -28.05
C GLN A 200 7.97 -11.32 -29.46
N ARG A 201 8.74 -10.31 -29.83
CA ARG A 201 8.71 -9.71 -31.17
C ARG A 201 9.97 -10.04 -31.97
N GLY A 202 9.82 -10.13 -33.29
CA GLY A 202 10.95 -10.22 -34.23
C GLY A 202 11.56 -8.83 -34.51
N ALA A 203 12.67 -8.82 -35.22
CA ALA A 203 13.32 -7.59 -35.67
C ALA A 203 12.38 -6.78 -36.57
N PRO A 204 12.27 -5.45 -36.38
CA PRO A 204 11.51 -4.61 -37.26
C PRO A 204 12.20 -4.48 -38.64
N PRO A 205 11.50 -4.03 -39.68
CA PRO A 205 12.07 -3.91 -41.02
C PRO A 205 13.15 -2.82 -41.13
N THR A 206 13.20 -1.90 -40.19
CA THR A 206 14.18 -0.80 -40.13
C THR A 206 15.07 -0.95 -38.88
N GLY A 207 16.31 -0.48 -38.99
CA GLY A 207 17.29 -0.55 -37.93
C GLY A 207 18.01 -1.90 -37.80
N ASN A 208 19.16 -1.85 -37.13
CA ASN A 208 20.01 -3.01 -36.89
C ASN A 208 20.18 -3.19 -35.37
N PRO A 209 19.66 -4.30 -34.77
CA PRO A 209 19.77 -4.50 -33.33
C PRO A 209 21.21 -4.62 -32.81
N VAL A 210 22.15 -5.17 -33.60
CA VAL A 210 23.57 -5.28 -33.24
C VAL A 210 24.21 -3.86 -33.18
N ALA A 211 23.89 -2.99 -34.14
CA ALA A 211 24.36 -1.61 -34.14
C ALA A 211 23.66 -0.75 -33.04
N GLY A 212 22.47 -1.16 -32.62
CA GLY A 212 21.71 -0.50 -31.54
C GLY A 212 22.28 -0.76 -30.15
N GLU A 213 22.76 -1.98 -29.89
CA GLU A 213 23.20 -2.39 -28.55
C GLU A 213 24.17 -1.39 -27.87
N PRO A 214 25.30 -0.98 -28.50
CA PRO A 214 26.22 -0.04 -27.87
C PRO A 214 25.61 1.36 -27.64
N ARG A 215 24.58 1.72 -28.44
CA ARG A 215 23.87 3.01 -28.29
C ARG A 215 22.90 3.02 -27.10
N THR A 216 22.54 1.86 -26.56
CA THR A 216 21.61 1.74 -25.43
C THR A 216 22.30 1.78 -24.06
N ALA A 217 23.62 1.87 -23.98
CA ALA A 217 24.36 1.83 -22.72
C ALA A 217 23.86 2.85 -21.69
N VAL A 218 23.62 4.10 -22.11
CA VAL A 218 23.12 5.15 -21.24
C VAL A 218 21.63 4.95 -20.87
N CYS A 219 20.83 4.37 -21.78
CA CYS A 219 19.40 4.09 -21.56
C CYS A 219 19.22 2.97 -20.53
N GLY A 220 20.10 1.98 -20.55
CA GLY A 220 20.09 0.79 -19.70
C GLY A 220 20.20 1.11 -18.20
N GLY A 221 20.75 2.26 -17.83
CA GLY A 221 20.86 2.69 -16.44
C GLY A 221 19.50 2.87 -15.74
N CYS A 222 18.46 3.25 -16.49
CA CYS A 222 17.10 3.41 -15.97
C CYS A 222 16.15 2.31 -16.51
N HIS A 223 16.21 2.03 -17.81
CA HIS A 223 15.30 1.09 -18.47
C HIS A 223 15.74 -0.39 -18.36
N GLY A 224 16.88 -0.67 -17.72
CA GLY A 224 17.52 -2.00 -17.70
C GLY A 224 18.32 -2.24 -18.98
N SER A 225 19.44 -2.98 -18.88
CA SER A 225 20.38 -3.23 -19.99
C SER A 225 19.70 -3.83 -21.23
N HIS A 226 18.69 -4.64 -21.03
CA HIS A 226 17.89 -5.26 -22.09
C HIS A 226 16.47 -4.66 -22.18
N GLY A 227 16.25 -3.48 -21.61
CA GLY A 227 14.98 -2.79 -21.67
C GLY A 227 13.89 -3.34 -20.72
N VAL A 228 14.27 -4.13 -19.71
CA VAL A 228 13.35 -4.57 -18.64
C VAL A 228 13.65 -3.78 -17.39
N SER A 229 12.85 -2.75 -17.11
CA SER A 229 13.02 -1.91 -15.93
C SER A 229 12.73 -2.68 -14.64
N THR A 230 13.45 -2.33 -13.59
CA THR A 230 13.18 -2.77 -12.19
C THR A 230 12.58 -1.65 -11.35
N ASP A 231 12.48 -0.45 -11.89
CA ASP A 231 11.84 0.71 -11.26
C ASP A 231 10.41 0.85 -11.77
N SER A 232 9.44 0.88 -10.85
CA SER A 232 8.03 0.93 -11.19
C SER A 232 7.60 2.21 -11.93
N ALA A 233 8.38 3.30 -11.83
CA ALA A 233 8.12 4.57 -12.50
C ALA A 233 8.80 4.69 -13.87
N THR A 234 9.75 3.81 -14.17
CA THR A 234 10.50 3.82 -15.44
C THR A 234 9.98 2.73 -16.37
N PRO A 235 9.60 3.02 -17.62
CA PRO A 235 9.01 2.03 -18.51
C PRO A 235 9.98 0.93 -18.93
N SER A 236 9.46 -0.31 -19.04
CA SER A 236 10.11 -1.36 -19.81
C SER A 236 9.97 -1.06 -21.31
N LEU A 237 11.04 -1.30 -22.06
CA LEU A 237 11.14 -1.06 -23.52
C LEU A 237 11.18 -2.36 -24.32
N ALA A 238 11.59 -3.45 -23.68
CA ALA A 238 11.73 -4.76 -24.30
C ALA A 238 10.40 -5.27 -24.88
N GLY A 239 10.42 -5.76 -26.11
CA GLY A 239 9.25 -6.33 -26.79
C GLY A 239 8.16 -5.32 -27.15
N GLN A 240 8.42 -4.01 -27.04
CA GLN A 240 7.45 -2.96 -27.36
C GLN A 240 7.16 -2.93 -28.87
N ASP A 241 6.00 -2.36 -29.27
CA ASP A 241 5.69 -2.10 -30.66
C ASP A 241 6.75 -1.16 -31.29
N PRO A 242 7.36 -1.55 -32.44
CA PRO A 242 8.47 -0.79 -32.99
C PRO A 242 8.08 0.62 -33.46
N GLN A 243 6.92 0.77 -34.09
CA GLN A 243 6.45 2.06 -34.56
C GLN A 243 6.08 2.99 -33.41
N TYR A 244 5.43 2.45 -32.37
CA TYR A 244 5.16 3.19 -31.15
C TYR A 244 6.45 3.65 -30.49
N LEU A 245 7.43 2.73 -30.30
CA LEU A 245 8.70 3.05 -29.64
C LEU A 245 9.48 4.12 -30.40
N LEU A 246 9.53 4.01 -31.74
CA LEU A 246 10.13 5.01 -32.61
C LEU A 246 9.48 6.40 -32.41
N HIS A 247 8.15 6.46 -32.52
CA HIS A 247 7.41 7.71 -32.33
C HIS A 247 7.58 8.25 -30.90
N ALA A 248 7.57 7.39 -29.91
CA ALA A 248 7.73 7.78 -28.51
C ALA A 248 9.11 8.42 -28.23
N ILE A 249 10.19 7.87 -28.78
CA ILE A 249 11.54 8.43 -28.65
C ILE A 249 11.62 9.77 -29.37
N LYS A 250 11.16 9.84 -30.63
CA LYS A 250 11.16 11.09 -31.42
C LYS A 250 10.31 12.19 -30.77
N ALA A 251 9.18 11.86 -30.14
CA ALA A 251 8.33 12.81 -29.45
C ALA A 251 9.02 13.56 -28.31
N TYR A 252 10.05 13.00 -27.68
CA TYR A 252 10.81 13.74 -26.69
C TYR A 252 11.61 14.92 -27.27
N ARG A 253 11.84 14.95 -28.57
CA ARG A 253 12.46 16.12 -29.24
C ARG A 253 11.47 17.27 -29.43
N THR A 254 10.18 17.00 -29.37
CA THR A 254 9.12 17.97 -29.72
C THR A 254 8.07 18.14 -28.62
N THR A 255 7.17 17.17 -28.43
CA THR A 255 5.94 17.29 -27.65
C THR A 255 6.03 16.77 -26.23
N ARG A 256 6.75 15.67 -25.97
CA ARG A 256 6.89 15.10 -24.62
C ARG A 256 7.83 15.92 -23.74
N LYS A 257 7.39 16.21 -22.50
CA LYS A 257 8.04 17.14 -21.58
C LYS A 257 8.81 16.47 -20.45
N HIS A 258 9.59 15.44 -20.73
CA HIS A 258 10.47 14.80 -19.72
C HIS A 258 11.91 15.26 -19.95
N ASP A 259 12.42 16.16 -19.10
CA ASP A 259 13.69 16.86 -19.32
C ASP A 259 14.89 15.94 -19.50
N LEU A 260 15.00 14.88 -18.68
CA LEU A 260 16.10 13.93 -18.82
C LEU A 260 16.04 13.23 -20.18
N MET A 261 14.87 12.68 -20.56
CA MET A 261 14.72 12.01 -21.85
C MET A 261 14.97 12.96 -23.02
N ARG A 262 14.51 14.20 -22.93
CA ARG A 262 14.78 15.21 -23.97
C ARG A 262 16.29 15.41 -24.20
N ARG A 263 17.06 15.54 -23.13
CA ARG A 263 18.53 15.68 -23.23
C ARG A 263 19.19 14.43 -23.83
N LEU A 264 18.76 13.24 -23.40
CA LEU A 264 19.37 11.99 -23.87
C LEU A 264 19.09 11.67 -25.34
N VAL A 265 17.96 12.13 -25.90
CA VAL A 265 17.59 11.86 -27.30
C VAL A 265 17.92 13.01 -28.24
N ALA A 266 18.37 14.16 -27.75
CA ALA A 266 18.57 15.37 -28.55
C ALA A 266 19.56 15.15 -29.71
N ASP A 267 20.69 14.52 -29.42
CA ASP A 267 21.81 14.35 -30.35
C ASP A 267 21.81 13.00 -31.09
N LEU A 268 20.80 12.15 -30.87
CA LEU A 268 20.69 10.89 -31.59
C LEU A 268 20.32 11.17 -33.08
N SER A 269 21.01 10.54 -34.03
CA SER A 269 20.53 10.53 -35.42
C SER A 269 19.25 9.68 -35.56
N ASP A 270 18.50 9.84 -36.63
CA ASP A 270 17.34 8.98 -36.91
C ASP A 270 17.74 7.53 -37.08
N GLN A 271 18.92 7.27 -37.67
CA GLN A 271 19.49 5.92 -37.77
C GLN A 271 19.86 5.33 -36.39
N ASP A 272 20.39 6.14 -35.46
CA ASP A 272 20.62 5.69 -34.09
C ASP A 272 19.32 5.29 -33.41
N ILE A 273 18.26 6.06 -33.59
CA ILE A 273 16.93 5.76 -33.01
C ILE A 273 16.37 4.47 -33.63
N ASP A 274 16.44 4.28 -34.95
CA ASP A 274 16.00 3.04 -35.60
C ASP A 274 16.77 1.82 -35.07
N ASN A 275 18.07 1.92 -34.88
CA ASN A 275 18.92 0.86 -34.34
C ASN A 275 18.57 0.55 -32.85
N ILE A 276 18.37 1.59 -32.03
CA ILE A 276 17.96 1.45 -30.62
C ILE A 276 16.58 0.77 -30.53
N VAL A 277 15.63 1.16 -31.40
CA VAL A 277 14.32 0.53 -31.47
C VAL A 277 14.45 -0.93 -31.84
N ALA A 278 15.23 -1.25 -32.88
CA ALA A 278 15.46 -2.63 -33.32
C ALA A 278 16.06 -3.50 -32.19
N PHE A 279 17.00 -2.94 -31.42
CA PHE A 279 17.56 -3.64 -30.27
C PHE A 279 16.48 -3.96 -29.23
N TYR A 280 15.76 -2.95 -28.69
CA TYR A 280 14.80 -3.17 -27.62
C TYR A 280 13.59 -4.01 -28.01
N VAL A 281 13.11 -3.89 -29.24
CA VAL A 281 11.96 -4.68 -29.74
C VAL A 281 12.25 -6.18 -29.71
N THR A 282 13.50 -6.58 -29.98
CA THR A 282 13.92 -8.00 -30.01
C THR A 282 14.29 -8.57 -28.64
N GLN A 283 14.39 -7.73 -27.60
CA GLN A 283 14.72 -8.21 -26.26
C GLN A 283 13.58 -9.00 -25.65
N LYS A 284 13.94 -10.02 -24.84
CA LYS A 284 12.96 -10.75 -24.02
C LYS A 284 12.41 -9.85 -22.92
N SER A 285 11.11 -9.76 -22.85
CA SER A 285 10.41 -9.10 -21.77
C SER A 285 9.81 -10.11 -20.79
N LYS A 286 9.35 -9.64 -19.64
CA LYS A 286 8.69 -10.44 -18.60
C LYS A 286 7.61 -9.61 -17.91
N PRO A 287 6.65 -10.25 -17.21
CA PRO A 287 5.73 -9.52 -16.33
C PRO A 287 6.49 -8.69 -15.32
N ALA A 288 6.03 -7.47 -15.07
CA ALA A 288 6.60 -6.57 -14.06
C ALA A 288 6.14 -6.95 -12.65
N GLU A 289 4.91 -7.46 -12.53
CA GLU A 289 4.28 -7.86 -11.27
C GLU A 289 3.62 -9.23 -11.39
N ASP A 290 3.52 -9.93 -10.26
CA ASP A 290 2.69 -11.12 -10.11
C ASP A 290 1.40 -10.71 -9.39
N GLY A 291 0.40 -10.29 -10.16
CA GLY A 291 -0.84 -9.73 -9.62
C GLY A 291 -1.66 -10.69 -8.76
N GLN A 292 -1.52 -12.02 -8.95
CA GLN A 292 -2.28 -13.01 -8.18
C GLN A 292 -1.71 -13.23 -6.78
N THR A 293 -0.39 -13.14 -6.61
CA THR A 293 0.27 -13.35 -5.31
C THR A 293 0.52 -12.05 -4.55
N LEU A 294 0.26 -10.89 -5.15
CA LEU A 294 0.54 -9.59 -4.55
C LEU A 294 -0.16 -9.39 -3.20
N LEU A 295 -1.45 -9.70 -3.11
CA LEU A 295 -2.21 -9.60 -1.87
C LEU A 295 -1.64 -10.53 -0.80
N GLN A 296 -1.35 -11.79 -1.13
CA GLN A 296 -0.77 -12.76 -0.21
C GLN A 296 0.57 -12.28 0.34
N LYS A 297 1.50 -11.90 -0.53
CA LYS A 297 2.81 -11.36 -0.13
C LYS A 297 2.69 -10.14 0.78
N THR A 298 1.70 -9.28 0.52
CA THR A 298 1.46 -8.07 1.30
C THR A 298 0.88 -8.41 2.67
N THR A 299 -0.14 -9.27 2.73
CA THR A 299 -0.78 -9.67 3.99
C THR A 299 0.17 -10.47 4.88
N ASP A 300 1.05 -11.31 4.31
CA ASP A 300 2.09 -12.02 5.07
C ASP A 300 3.03 -11.05 5.80
N LYS A 301 3.39 -9.92 5.19
CA LYS A 301 4.18 -8.88 5.85
C LYS A 301 3.41 -8.24 7.01
N CYS A 302 2.14 -7.92 6.82
CA CYS A 302 1.30 -7.29 7.83
C CYS A 302 1.05 -8.26 9.02
N ASN A 303 0.81 -9.53 8.73
CA ASN A 303 0.55 -10.57 9.73
C ASN A 303 1.70 -10.79 10.70
N ARG A 304 2.94 -10.47 10.33
CA ARG A 304 4.10 -10.56 11.25
C ARG A 304 3.90 -9.76 12.55
N CYS A 305 3.13 -8.67 12.49
CA CYS A 305 2.84 -7.81 13.62
C CYS A 305 1.36 -7.85 14.05
N HIS A 306 0.42 -7.98 13.10
CA HIS A 306 -1.00 -7.85 13.35
C HIS A 306 -1.75 -9.19 13.57
N ALA A 307 -1.11 -10.34 13.38
CA ALA A 307 -1.74 -11.67 13.49
C ALA A 307 -1.92 -12.19 14.94
N GLY A 308 -2.30 -11.37 15.86
CA GLY A 308 -2.95 -11.80 17.11
C GLY A 308 -2.04 -12.20 18.27
N ASP A 309 -1.02 -13.00 18.09
CA ASP A 309 -0.28 -13.66 19.18
C ASP A 309 1.10 -13.05 19.51
N MET A 310 1.43 -11.93 18.88
CA MET A 310 2.68 -11.23 19.21
C MET A 310 2.57 -10.59 20.59
N GLU A 311 3.06 -11.27 21.61
CA GLU A 311 3.26 -10.77 22.96
C GLU A 311 4.32 -9.67 23.08
N ASN A 312 4.58 -8.93 21.99
CA ASN A 312 5.47 -7.78 22.10
C ASN A 312 4.78 -6.66 22.89
N ARG A 313 4.84 -6.80 24.21
CA ARG A 313 4.22 -5.90 25.20
C ARG A 313 4.73 -4.47 25.10
N ALA A 314 5.82 -4.23 24.37
CA ALA A 314 6.39 -2.89 24.18
C ALA A 314 5.65 -2.07 23.12
N LEU A 315 5.03 -2.71 22.12
CA LEU A 315 4.40 -2.02 21.00
C LEU A 315 2.87 -1.99 21.11
N ALA A 316 2.27 -0.84 20.90
CA ALA A 316 0.82 -0.65 20.83
C ALA A 316 0.28 -1.06 19.44
N ILE A 317 0.36 -2.35 19.10
CA ILE A 317 -0.06 -2.88 17.81
C ILE A 317 -1.54 -3.22 17.84
N PRO A 318 -2.38 -2.71 16.91
CA PRO A 318 -3.81 -3.01 16.86
C PRO A 318 -4.12 -4.39 16.29
N ILE A 319 -5.25 -4.96 16.69
CA ILE A 319 -5.94 -6.02 15.97
C ILE A 319 -6.64 -5.36 14.78
N ILE A 320 -6.41 -5.89 13.58
CA ILE A 320 -6.98 -5.36 12.33
C ILE A 320 -7.99 -6.31 11.67
N ASN A 321 -8.02 -7.58 12.09
CA ASN A 321 -9.01 -8.55 11.64
C ASN A 321 -10.42 -8.16 12.07
N GLY A 322 -11.38 -8.24 11.16
CA GLY A 322 -12.78 -7.89 11.39
C GLY A 322 -13.02 -6.38 11.59
N GLN A 323 -12.02 -5.55 11.36
CA GLN A 323 -12.16 -4.09 11.47
C GLN A 323 -12.91 -3.50 10.27
N ASP A 324 -13.56 -2.35 10.47
CA ASP A 324 -14.25 -1.63 9.40
C ASP A 324 -13.33 -1.35 8.21
N LYS A 325 -13.79 -1.73 7.00
CA LYS A 325 -13.00 -1.65 5.77
C LYS A 325 -12.61 -0.21 5.45
N ASP A 326 -13.56 0.72 5.55
CA ASP A 326 -13.33 2.10 5.16
C ASP A 326 -12.39 2.80 6.17
N TYR A 327 -12.53 2.44 7.47
CA TYR A 327 -11.54 2.89 8.47
C TYR A 327 -10.14 2.36 8.17
N LEU A 328 -9.98 1.09 7.81
CA LEU A 328 -8.67 0.53 7.44
C LEU A 328 -8.08 1.24 6.22
N THR A 329 -8.91 1.50 5.21
CA THR A 329 -8.52 2.25 4.01
C THR A 329 -8.03 3.67 4.37
N LEU A 330 -8.82 4.40 5.16
CA LEU A 330 -8.46 5.75 5.62
C LEU A 330 -7.19 5.76 6.47
N ALA A 331 -7.04 4.79 7.37
CA ALA A 331 -5.87 4.67 8.23
C ALA A 331 -4.58 4.39 7.44
N LEU A 332 -4.62 3.46 6.48
CA LEU A 332 -3.47 3.14 5.62
C LEU A 332 -3.07 4.32 4.73
N ARG A 333 -4.05 5.02 4.14
CA ARG A 333 -3.80 6.26 3.39
C ARG A 333 -3.18 7.35 4.27
N ALA A 334 -3.70 7.53 5.49
CA ALA A 334 -3.17 8.52 6.42
C ALA A 334 -1.71 8.21 6.82
N TYR A 335 -1.35 6.95 6.99
CA TYR A 335 0.05 6.56 7.21
C TYR A 335 0.92 6.81 5.98
N ARG A 336 0.47 6.38 4.79
CA ARG A 336 1.20 6.60 3.53
C ARG A 336 1.47 8.08 3.28
N ASP A 337 0.47 8.92 3.51
CA ASP A 337 0.49 10.35 3.21
C ASP A 337 1.07 11.20 4.38
N ASP A 338 1.71 10.55 5.37
CA ASP A 338 2.33 11.16 6.56
C ASP A 338 1.37 12.03 7.41
N LYS A 339 0.07 11.71 7.35
CA LYS A 339 -0.99 12.39 8.13
C LYS A 339 -1.28 11.70 9.46
N ARG A 340 -0.60 10.60 9.73
CA ARG A 340 -0.73 9.81 10.95
C ARG A 340 0.65 9.38 11.42
N GLY A 341 1.08 9.87 12.59
CA GLY A 341 2.39 9.55 13.14
C GLY A 341 2.55 8.06 13.42
N ASN A 342 3.49 7.44 12.85
CA ASN A 342 4.13 6.16 13.13
C ASN A 342 5.08 5.82 11.96
N SER A 343 6.37 6.02 12.15
CA SER A 343 7.38 5.84 11.10
C SER A 343 7.40 4.43 10.51
N MET A 344 7.12 3.39 11.32
CA MET A 344 7.05 2.01 10.82
C MET A 344 5.87 1.83 9.87
N MET A 345 4.66 2.23 10.27
CA MET A 345 3.46 2.12 9.41
C MET A 345 3.54 3.04 8.19
N HIS A 346 4.14 4.22 8.31
CA HIS A 346 4.42 5.09 7.18
C HIS A 346 5.28 4.36 6.14
N ASN A 347 6.46 3.87 6.54
CA ASN A 347 7.37 3.15 5.65
C ASN A 347 6.74 1.89 5.03
N MET A 348 5.91 1.17 5.80
CA MET A 348 5.19 -0.01 5.31
C MET A 348 4.12 0.35 4.26
N SER A 349 3.49 1.51 4.38
CA SER A 349 2.38 1.94 3.52
C SER A 349 2.82 2.70 2.27
N LEU A 350 4.01 3.31 2.28
CA LEU A 350 4.55 4.11 1.17
C LEU A 350 4.46 3.45 -0.21
N PRO A 351 4.77 2.15 -0.39
CA PRO A 351 4.76 1.52 -1.71
C PRO A 351 3.34 1.19 -2.22
N TYR A 352 2.29 1.40 -1.43
CA TYR A 352 0.97 0.92 -1.79
C TYR A 352 0.12 1.98 -2.49
N SER A 353 -0.35 1.65 -3.70
CA SER A 353 -1.37 2.41 -4.41
C SER A 353 -2.73 2.33 -3.70
N ASP A 354 -3.68 3.17 -4.11
CA ASP A 354 -5.02 3.15 -3.53
C ASP A 354 -5.73 1.81 -3.77
N SER A 355 -5.50 1.18 -4.91
CA SER A 355 -6.07 -0.14 -5.23
C SER A 355 -5.50 -1.27 -4.35
N ILE A 356 -4.22 -1.23 -4.04
CA ILE A 356 -3.59 -2.18 -3.11
C ILE A 356 -4.10 -1.93 -1.68
N ILE A 357 -4.19 -0.68 -1.24
CA ILE A 357 -4.74 -0.32 0.08
C ILE A 357 -6.18 -0.83 0.22
N GLU A 358 -7.02 -0.64 -0.80
CA GLU A 358 -8.40 -1.14 -0.81
C GLU A 358 -8.46 -2.67 -0.71
N SER A 359 -7.55 -3.35 -1.40
CA SER A 359 -7.42 -4.81 -1.34
C SER A 359 -7.03 -5.30 0.06
N ILE A 360 -6.03 -4.67 0.68
CA ILE A 360 -5.59 -4.99 2.05
C ILE A 360 -6.73 -4.75 3.04
N ALA A 361 -7.40 -3.61 2.97
CA ALA A 361 -8.49 -3.23 3.86
C ALA A 361 -9.66 -4.21 3.75
N SER A 362 -10.08 -4.55 2.52
CA SER A 362 -11.15 -5.52 2.30
C SER A 362 -10.77 -6.93 2.76
N TYR A 363 -9.52 -7.35 2.60
CA TYR A 363 -9.03 -8.62 3.12
C TYR A 363 -9.18 -8.71 4.63
N TYR A 364 -8.64 -7.73 5.38
CA TYR A 364 -8.68 -7.76 6.85
C TYR A 364 -10.09 -7.57 7.43
N ALA A 365 -10.93 -6.77 6.79
CA ALA A 365 -12.34 -6.63 7.19
C ALA A 365 -13.11 -7.96 7.10
N ASN A 366 -12.74 -8.85 6.17
CA ASN A 366 -13.33 -10.17 5.99
C ASN A 366 -12.72 -11.26 6.89
N GLN A 367 -11.60 -10.99 7.58
CA GLN A 367 -10.99 -11.96 8.48
C GLN A 367 -11.79 -12.05 9.80
N PRO A 368 -11.89 -13.25 10.40
CA PRO A 368 -12.50 -13.39 11.70
C PRO A 368 -11.85 -12.47 12.73
N ALA A 369 -12.63 -11.65 13.40
CA ALA A 369 -12.16 -10.89 14.56
C ALA A 369 -11.76 -11.86 15.67
N ARG A 370 -10.60 -11.64 16.30
CA ARG A 370 -10.02 -12.51 17.33
C ARG A 370 -9.90 -11.78 18.66
#